data_6c2d5be713fb31e170d8e4138febb698
#
_entry.id   6c2d5be713fb31e170d8e4138febb698
#
_cell.length_a   1.000
_cell.length_b   1.000
_cell.length_c   1.000
_cell.angle_alpha   90.00
_cell.angle_beta   90.00
_cell.angle_gamma   90.00
#
_symmetry.space_group_name_H-M   'P 1'
#
loop_
_entity.id
_entity.type
_entity.pdbx_description
1 polymer ?
#
loop_
_entity_poly.entity_id
_entity_poly.type
_entity_poly.pdbx_seq_one_letter_code
_entity_poly.pdbx_strand_id
1 'polypeptide(L)'
;MTSLNRRQLAAGLGGAFVLAGCESLGGVAAPAGPAPRLFYLGQAKVLTLDAAGGSPVTLVDDSPKDGSRPTGVNDGIAVHAATGQIYWTNMGRADKDDGYIMRCERDGANVTTIVTPGGTFTPKQLKIDETAAKLYWSDREGMAVQRCNLDGSNIETLVVTGNPVQDAGDQSRWCVGLALDPGRGHVYFTQKGGDNAGQGLIRRIDMQAPRGATSTNRRDMVTLFSRLPEPIDLDLDLASRTLYWTDRGDNTVSRAPMDAPAGFDPATRLDRQILVRGLKEAIGVALDLPRNRMAYTSLGGEVGVAALDGSGARMLVDSGGMLTGVCWA
;
A
#
# COMPACT_ATOMS: atom_id res chain seq x y z
N MET A 1 45.36 66.96 -4.71
CA MET A 1 46.02 67.64 -3.56
C MET A 1 46.04 66.64 -2.44
N THR A 2 47.20 66.15 -2.20
CA THR A 2 47.94 65.92 -0.93
C THR A 2 47.28 64.94 0.01
N SER A 3 47.83 63.80 0.21
CA SER A 3 49.14 63.24 0.56
C SER A 3 49.15 62.71 2.00
N LEU A 4 49.59 61.44 2.13
CA LEU A 4 50.62 61.00 3.11
C LEU A 4 50.19 60.95 4.62
N ASN A 5 50.60 60.05 5.48
CA ASN A 5 51.67 59.05 5.51
C ASN A 5 51.61 58.22 6.81
N ARG A 6 52.00 56.95 6.72
CA ARG A 6 53.01 56.19 7.49
C ARG A 6 52.95 56.09 9.03
N ARG A 7 53.01 54.94 9.48
CA ARG A 7 54.05 54.06 10.01
C ARG A 7 53.81 53.57 11.43
N GLN A 8 53.79 52.25 11.54
CA GLN A 8 54.66 51.34 12.30
C GLN A 8 54.45 51.29 13.81
N LEU A 9 54.23 50.15 14.36
CA LEU A 9 55.23 49.27 14.97
C LEU A 9 54.65 47.95 15.44
N ALA A 10 55.46 46.89 15.29
CA ALA A 10 55.22 45.50 15.66
C ALA A 10 55.35 45.26 17.17
N ALA A 11 54.65 44.34 17.71
CA ALA A 11 55.09 43.43 18.77
C ALA A 11 54.30 42.12 18.71
N GLY A 12 54.97 41.01 18.50
CA GLY A 12 54.43 39.72 18.49
C GLY A 12 54.09 39.16 19.86
N LEU A 13 53.15 38.32 19.92
CA LEU A 13 53.03 37.29 20.96
C LEU A 13 52.31 36.09 20.33
N GLY A 14 53.01 34.96 20.41
CA GLY A 14 52.49 33.67 19.92
C GLY A 14 51.26 33.25 20.72
N GLY A 15 50.24 32.82 20.00
CA GLY A 15 49.06 32.15 20.53
C GLY A 15 48.82 30.88 19.76
N ALA A 16 48.91 29.77 20.46
CA ALA A 16 48.70 28.42 19.95
C ALA A 16 47.36 28.29 19.25
N PHE A 17 47.37 27.77 18.02
CA PHE A 17 46.19 27.29 17.36
C PHE A 17 45.72 26.02 18.07
N VAL A 18 44.68 26.14 18.88
CA VAL A 18 43.86 25.01 19.32
C VAL A 18 42.96 24.64 18.13
N LEU A 19 43.27 23.54 17.49
CA LEU A 19 42.34 22.87 16.59
C LEU A 19 41.13 22.40 17.44
N ALA A 20 40.06 23.19 17.43
CA ALA A 20 38.77 22.75 17.89
C ALA A 20 38.31 21.61 16.96
N GLY A 21 38.38 20.39 17.45
CA GLY A 21 37.76 19.24 16.79
C GLY A 21 36.27 19.52 16.59
N CYS A 22 35.79 19.36 15.36
CA CYS A 22 34.37 19.20 15.10
C CYS A 22 33.92 17.90 15.83
N GLU A 23 33.42 18.04 17.04
CA GLU A 23 32.56 17.03 17.63
C GLU A 23 31.32 16.96 16.74
N SER A 24 31.22 15.83 16.00
CA SER A 24 29.96 15.41 15.37
C SER A 24 28.91 15.40 16.48
N LEU A 25 27.96 16.31 16.41
CA LEU A 25 26.75 16.24 17.20
C LEU A 25 26.12 14.89 16.84
N GLY A 26 26.34 13.91 17.70
CA GLY A 26 25.64 12.63 17.63
C GLY A 26 24.15 12.93 17.66
N GLY A 27 23.49 12.72 16.54
CA GLY A 27 22.04 12.78 16.47
C GLY A 27 21.51 11.84 17.54
N VAL A 28 20.80 12.37 18.54
CA VAL A 28 20.06 11.58 19.50
C VAL A 28 19.03 10.83 18.65
N ALA A 29 19.27 9.55 18.43
CA ALA A 29 18.28 8.68 17.84
C ALA A 29 17.02 8.79 18.70
N ALA A 30 15.90 9.19 18.09
CA ALA A 30 14.62 9.16 18.77
C ALA A 30 14.44 7.78 19.42
N PRO A 31 13.94 7.70 20.65
CA PRO A 31 13.73 6.41 21.31
C PRO A 31 12.95 5.52 20.36
N ALA A 32 13.51 4.38 19.99
CA ALA A 32 12.86 3.41 19.15
C ALA A 32 11.59 2.96 19.89
N GLY A 33 10.42 3.39 19.40
CA GLY A 33 9.16 2.79 19.80
C GLY A 33 9.23 1.27 19.62
N PRO A 34 8.28 0.50 20.14
CA PRO A 34 8.26 -0.94 19.96
C PRO A 34 8.45 -1.26 18.46
N ALA A 35 9.24 -2.29 18.17
CA ALA A 35 9.50 -2.68 16.80
C ALA A 35 8.17 -2.95 16.09
N PRO A 36 7.94 -2.39 14.89
CA PRO A 36 6.68 -2.59 14.19
C PRO A 36 6.50 -4.07 13.88
N ARG A 37 5.27 -4.49 13.96
CA ARG A 37 4.86 -5.84 13.59
C ARG A 37 4.28 -5.85 12.18
N LEU A 38 4.40 -6.97 11.52
CA LEU A 38 3.63 -7.27 10.32
C LEU A 38 2.26 -7.81 10.72
N PHE A 39 1.23 -7.29 10.07
CA PHE A 39 -0.11 -7.87 10.06
C PHE A 39 -0.41 -8.31 8.64
N TYR A 40 -0.92 -9.52 8.46
CA TYR A 40 -1.21 -10.07 7.15
C TYR A 40 -2.37 -11.05 7.20
N LEU A 41 -2.91 -11.37 6.05
CA LEU A 41 -4.11 -12.19 5.93
C LEU A 41 -3.81 -13.56 5.33
N GLY A 42 -4.37 -14.60 5.97
CA GLY A 42 -4.69 -15.87 5.32
C GLY A 42 -6.13 -15.87 4.83
N GLN A 43 -6.57 -16.93 4.16
CA GLN A 43 -7.89 -17.01 3.55
C GLN A 43 -9.03 -16.60 4.51
N ALA A 44 -8.99 -17.04 5.76
CA ALA A 44 -9.97 -16.72 6.80
C ALA A 44 -9.31 -16.29 8.11
N LYS A 45 -8.08 -15.80 8.06
CA LYS A 45 -7.29 -15.48 9.27
C LYS A 45 -6.71 -14.09 9.19
N VAL A 46 -6.64 -13.44 10.34
CA VAL A 46 -5.79 -12.28 10.59
C VAL A 46 -4.60 -12.74 11.43
N LEU A 47 -3.39 -12.53 10.91
CA LEU A 47 -2.16 -12.98 11.54
C LEU A 47 -1.23 -11.79 11.79
N THR A 48 -0.36 -11.96 12.78
CA THR A 48 0.72 -10.99 13.04
C THR A 48 2.04 -11.71 13.24
N LEU A 49 3.12 -11.02 12.86
CA LEU A 49 4.48 -11.53 12.91
C LEU A 49 5.43 -10.42 13.36
N ASP A 50 6.43 -10.77 14.15
CA ASP A 50 7.53 -9.85 14.43
C ASP A 50 8.33 -9.54 13.15
N ALA A 51 8.74 -8.30 12.99
CA ALA A 51 9.51 -7.87 11.83
C ALA A 51 10.88 -8.55 11.69
N ALA A 52 11.43 -9.07 12.77
CA ALA A 52 12.66 -9.85 12.76
C ALA A 52 12.44 -11.30 12.27
N GLY A 53 11.20 -11.76 12.21
CA GLY A 53 10.78 -13.12 11.95
C GLY A 53 10.31 -13.82 13.22
N GLY A 54 10.09 -15.12 13.14
CA GLY A 54 9.61 -15.95 14.24
C GLY A 54 8.31 -16.67 13.89
N SER A 55 7.59 -17.17 14.88
CA SER A 55 6.33 -17.85 14.65
C SER A 55 5.18 -16.85 14.51
N PRO A 56 4.34 -16.96 13.47
CA PRO A 56 3.14 -16.17 13.34
C PRO A 56 2.16 -16.40 14.50
N VAL A 57 1.47 -15.34 14.89
CA VAL A 57 0.37 -15.39 15.86
C VAL A 57 -0.95 -15.13 15.12
N THR A 58 -1.90 -16.03 15.28
CA THR A 58 -3.27 -15.85 14.77
C THR A 58 -4.05 -14.99 15.76
N LEU A 59 -4.54 -13.85 15.30
CA LEU A 59 -5.38 -12.93 16.07
C LEU A 59 -6.86 -13.24 15.90
N VAL A 60 -7.29 -13.49 14.65
CA VAL A 60 -8.66 -13.87 14.30
C VAL A 60 -8.61 -15.12 13.44
N ASP A 61 -9.50 -16.07 13.70
CA ASP A 61 -9.68 -17.29 12.90
C ASP A 61 -11.17 -17.51 12.65
N ASP A 62 -11.61 -17.12 11.44
CA ASP A 62 -12.99 -17.28 10.95
C ASP A 62 -13.14 -18.56 10.11
N SER A 63 -12.19 -19.49 10.18
CA SER A 63 -12.28 -20.77 9.50
C SER A 63 -13.50 -21.57 9.99
N PRO A 64 -14.26 -22.23 9.09
CA PRO A 64 -15.39 -23.06 9.47
C PRO A 64 -14.98 -24.14 10.46
N LYS A 65 -15.77 -24.30 11.53
CA LYS A 65 -15.44 -25.25 12.63
C LYS A 65 -15.66 -26.72 12.23
N ASP A 66 -16.39 -26.98 11.16
CA ASP A 66 -16.61 -28.30 10.59
C ASP A 66 -15.49 -28.77 9.64
N GLY A 67 -14.46 -27.93 9.47
CA GLY A 67 -13.33 -28.24 8.60
C GLY A 67 -13.61 -28.03 7.10
N SER A 68 -14.77 -27.50 6.73
CA SER A 68 -15.04 -27.10 5.36
C SER A 68 -14.14 -25.94 4.92
N ARG A 69 -14.07 -25.69 3.60
CA ARG A 69 -13.33 -24.52 3.10
C ARG A 69 -14.09 -23.24 3.41
N PRO A 70 -13.39 -22.15 3.80
CA PRO A 70 -14.01 -20.83 3.89
C PRO A 70 -14.67 -20.43 2.58
N THR A 71 -15.85 -19.81 2.67
CA THR A 71 -16.62 -19.38 1.47
C THR A 71 -16.11 -18.11 0.85
N GLY A 72 -15.34 -17.30 1.61
CA GLY A 72 -14.74 -16.05 1.17
C GLY A 72 -13.22 -16.05 1.34
N VAL A 73 -12.61 -14.98 0.89
CA VAL A 73 -11.17 -14.74 1.02
C VAL A 73 -10.95 -13.37 1.63
N ASN A 74 -10.24 -13.32 2.75
CA ASN A 74 -9.71 -12.07 3.26
C ASN A 74 -8.67 -11.53 2.27
N ASP A 75 -8.64 -10.22 2.00
CA ASP A 75 -7.75 -9.70 0.96
C ASP A 75 -6.95 -8.46 1.38
N GLY A 76 -7.56 -7.35 1.70
CA GLY A 76 -6.88 -6.12 2.12
C GLY A 76 -6.86 -5.96 3.63
N ILE A 77 -5.78 -5.42 4.18
CA ILE A 77 -5.62 -5.16 5.61
C ILE A 77 -4.97 -3.80 5.87
N ALA A 78 -5.46 -3.08 6.86
CA ALA A 78 -4.81 -1.89 7.41
C ALA A 78 -5.00 -1.81 8.93
N VAL A 79 -4.07 -1.15 9.60
CA VAL A 79 -4.15 -0.85 11.03
C VAL A 79 -4.22 0.66 11.21
N HIS A 80 -5.25 1.14 11.91
CA HIS A 80 -5.42 2.55 12.22
C HIS A 80 -4.37 2.98 13.26
N ALA A 81 -3.51 3.93 12.89
CA ALA A 81 -2.33 4.27 13.67
C ALA A 81 -2.69 4.79 15.08
N ALA A 82 -3.76 5.58 15.20
CA ALA A 82 -4.12 6.22 16.46
C ALA A 82 -4.75 5.23 17.48
N THR A 83 -5.51 4.23 17.03
CA THR A 83 -6.24 3.30 17.92
C THR A 83 -5.64 1.90 17.95
N GLY A 84 -4.86 1.53 16.95
CA GLY A 84 -4.38 0.18 16.73
C GLY A 84 -5.44 -0.78 16.19
N GLN A 85 -6.67 -0.33 15.92
CA GLN A 85 -7.72 -1.17 15.35
C GLN A 85 -7.32 -1.70 13.98
N ILE A 86 -7.63 -2.97 13.75
CA ILE A 86 -7.31 -3.68 12.51
C ILE A 86 -8.57 -3.72 11.65
N TYR A 87 -8.44 -3.33 10.39
CA TYR A 87 -9.50 -3.37 9.38
C TYR A 87 -9.10 -4.33 8.27
N TRP A 88 -10.04 -5.16 7.80
CA TRP A 88 -9.78 -6.03 6.66
C TRP A 88 -11.04 -6.26 5.82
N THR A 89 -10.81 -6.55 4.56
CA THR A 89 -11.86 -6.93 3.62
C THR A 89 -12.00 -8.43 3.56
N ASN A 90 -13.22 -8.90 3.34
CA ASN A 90 -13.51 -10.26 2.89
C ASN A 90 -14.30 -10.20 1.59
N MET A 91 -13.80 -10.85 0.56
CA MET A 91 -14.36 -10.80 -0.78
C MET A 91 -15.73 -11.48 -0.92
N GLY A 92 -16.15 -12.25 0.09
CA GLY A 92 -17.29 -13.12 -0.10
C GLY A 92 -17.04 -14.13 -1.23
N ARG A 93 -18.07 -14.50 -1.95
CA ARG A 93 -17.98 -15.31 -3.17
C ARG A 93 -17.75 -14.41 -4.39
N ALA A 94 -16.83 -14.81 -5.26
CA ALA A 94 -16.38 -13.99 -6.40
C ALA A 94 -17.49 -13.52 -7.35
N ASP A 95 -18.61 -14.26 -7.44
CA ASP A 95 -19.73 -13.98 -8.34
C ASP A 95 -20.98 -13.46 -7.62
N LYS A 96 -20.84 -13.07 -6.33
CA LYS A 96 -21.95 -12.59 -5.50
C LYS A 96 -21.63 -11.22 -4.91
N ASP A 97 -22.68 -10.44 -4.71
CA ASP A 97 -22.66 -9.18 -3.96
C ASP A 97 -22.80 -9.49 -2.46
N ASP A 98 -21.81 -10.23 -1.93
CA ASP A 98 -21.80 -10.69 -0.54
C ASP A 98 -20.46 -10.42 0.17
N GLY A 99 -19.62 -9.57 -0.40
CA GLY A 99 -18.41 -9.07 0.24
C GLY A 99 -18.71 -8.17 1.45
N TYR A 100 -17.77 -8.05 2.35
CA TYR A 100 -17.92 -7.26 3.57
C TYR A 100 -16.57 -6.74 4.10
N ILE A 101 -16.63 -5.77 5.01
CA ILE A 101 -15.44 -5.23 5.68
C ILE A 101 -15.59 -5.40 7.18
N MET A 102 -14.52 -5.87 7.81
CA MET A 102 -14.44 -6.18 9.23
C MET A 102 -13.49 -5.24 9.96
N ARG A 103 -13.68 -5.16 11.27
CA ARG A 103 -12.78 -4.49 12.21
C ARG A 103 -12.65 -5.29 13.49
N CYS A 104 -11.47 -5.25 14.12
CA CYS A 104 -11.27 -5.73 15.48
C CYS A 104 -10.28 -4.83 16.24
N GLU A 105 -10.12 -5.08 17.54
CA GLU A 105 -9.05 -4.49 18.33
C GLU A 105 -7.69 -5.08 17.93
N ARG A 106 -6.59 -4.43 18.33
CA ARG A 106 -5.23 -4.84 17.97
C ARG A 106 -4.86 -6.26 18.39
N ASP A 107 -5.48 -6.78 19.44
CA ASP A 107 -5.28 -8.14 19.95
C ASP A 107 -6.23 -9.19 19.32
N GLY A 108 -7.07 -8.77 18.37
CA GLY A 108 -8.07 -9.62 17.72
C GLY A 108 -9.43 -9.67 18.44
N ALA A 109 -9.60 -8.98 19.56
CA ALA A 109 -10.88 -8.93 20.25
C ALA A 109 -11.92 -8.05 19.53
N ASN A 110 -13.21 -8.20 19.88
CA ASN A 110 -14.31 -7.36 19.43
C ASN A 110 -14.45 -7.30 17.90
N VAL A 111 -14.39 -8.45 17.24
CA VAL A 111 -14.60 -8.56 15.79
C VAL A 111 -15.99 -8.07 15.41
N THR A 112 -16.06 -7.10 14.48
CA THR A 112 -17.31 -6.46 14.06
C THR A 112 -17.32 -6.24 12.56
N THR A 113 -18.44 -6.54 11.90
CA THR A 113 -18.67 -6.17 10.50
C THR A 113 -19.08 -4.71 10.42
N ILE A 114 -18.32 -3.87 9.72
CA ILE A 114 -18.59 -2.43 9.57
C ILE A 114 -19.22 -2.08 8.22
N VAL A 115 -18.91 -2.84 7.15
CA VAL A 115 -19.64 -2.79 5.88
C VAL A 115 -20.22 -4.17 5.63
N THR A 116 -21.55 -4.26 5.62
CA THR A 116 -22.28 -5.52 5.42
C THR A 116 -22.42 -5.87 3.94
N PRO A 117 -22.72 -7.14 3.60
CA PRO A 117 -23.11 -7.54 2.25
C PRO A 117 -24.13 -6.58 1.62
N GLY A 118 -23.93 -6.25 0.34
CA GLY A 118 -24.69 -5.21 -0.39
C GLY A 118 -24.12 -3.80 -0.26
N GLY A 119 -23.16 -3.56 0.64
CA GLY A 119 -22.43 -2.29 0.72
C GLY A 119 -21.16 -2.27 -0.14
N THR A 120 -20.67 -3.44 -0.54
CA THR A 120 -19.54 -3.65 -1.43
C THR A 120 -19.67 -5.03 -2.06
N PHE A 121 -19.23 -5.18 -3.32
CA PHE A 121 -19.41 -6.45 -4.05
C PHE A 121 -18.35 -7.49 -3.66
N THR A 122 -17.08 -7.24 -4.01
CA THR A 122 -15.93 -8.09 -3.69
C THR A 122 -14.73 -7.19 -3.31
N PRO A 123 -14.74 -6.63 -2.09
CA PRO A 123 -13.72 -5.69 -1.68
C PRO A 123 -12.34 -6.36 -1.62
N LYS A 124 -11.35 -5.68 -2.20
CA LYS A 124 -9.95 -6.10 -2.28
C LYS A 124 -9.09 -5.29 -1.31
N GLN A 125 -7.98 -4.73 -1.78
CA GLN A 125 -7.07 -3.97 -0.94
C GLN A 125 -7.75 -2.73 -0.33
N LEU A 126 -7.35 -2.38 0.89
CA LEU A 126 -7.87 -1.22 1.61
C LEU A 126 -6.74 -0.39 2.24
N LYS A 127 -7.00 0.90 2.43
CA LYS A 127 -6.09 1.85 3.09
C LYS A 127 -6.90 2.81 3.97
N ILE A 128 -6.25 3.39 4.98
CA ILE A 128 -6.83 4.40 5.86
C ILE A 128 -6.22 5.76 5.55
N ASP A 129 -7.07 6.77 5.37
CA ASP A 129 -6.67 8.16 5.48
C ASP A 129 -6.77 8.56 6.96
N GLU A 130 -5.63 8.55 7.64
CA GLU A 130 -5.52 8.87 9.07
C GLU A 130 -5.97 10.31 9.39
N THR A 131 -5.79 11.24 8.44
CA THR A 131 -6.14 12.66 8.64
C THR A 131 -7.64 12.89 8.52
N ALA A 132 -8.27 12.29 7.53
CA ALA A 132 -9.70 12.42 7.29
C ALA A 132 -10.55 11.39 8.06
N ALA A 133 -9.91 10.43 8.75
CA ALA A 133 -10.55 9.29 9.41
C ALA A 133 -11.49 8.53 8.44
N LYS A 134 -10.98 8.21 7.25
CA LYS A 134 -11.71 7.51 6.20
C LYS A 134 -11.03 6.21 5.82
N LEU A 135 -11.85 5.20 5.57
CA LEU A 135 -11.44 3.92 5.00
C LEU A 135 -11.72 3.95 3.50
N TYR A 136 -10.74 3.53 2.70
CA TYR A 136 -10.84 3.42 1.24
C TYR A 136 -10.58 1.99 0.83
N TRP A 137 -11.27 1.50 -0.21
CA TRP A 137 -11.02 0.17 -0.77
C TRP A 137 -11.31 0.09 -2.27
N SER A 138 -10.68 -0.88 -2.92
CA SER A 138 -10.99 -1.30 -4.28
C SER A 138 -12.04 -2.40 -4.24
N ASP A 139 -13.00 -2.35 -5.13
CA ASP A 139 -14.04 -3.36 -5.29
C ASP A 139 -13.86 -4.05 -6.65
N ARG A 140 -13.50 -5.34 -6.64
CA ARG A 140 -13.05 -6.06 -7.83
C ARG A 140 -14.17 -6.26 -8.84
N GLU A 141 -15.13 -7.14 -8.56
CA GLU A 141 -16.28 -7.37 -9.40
C GLU A 141 -17.32 -6.23 -9.32
N GLY A 142 -17.29 -5.43 -8.25
CA GLY A 142 -18.01 -4.16 -8.15
C GLY A 142 -17.45 -3.08 -9.08
N MET A 143 -16.25 -3.29 -9.65
CA MET A 143 -15.60 -2.40 -10.63
C MET A 143 -15.54 -0.96 -10.17
N ALA A 144 -15.15 -0.75 -8.92
CA ALA A 144 -15.19 0.55 -8.27
C ALA A 144 -14.03 0.79 -7.31
N VAL A 145 -13.81 2.05 -6.96
CA VAL A 145 -13.08 2.46 -5.76
C VAL A 145 -14.05 3.21 -4.88
N GLN A 146 -14.10 2.85 -3.62
CA GLN A 146 -15.05 3.36 -2.63
C GLN A 146 -14.34 3.85 -1.37
N ARG A 147 -15.05 4.63 -0.55
CA ARG A 147 -14.64 5.03 0.79
C ARG A 147 -15.82 5.13 1.74
N CYS A 148 -15.56 5.08 3.03
CA CYS A 148 -16.54 5.34 4.09
C CYS A 148 -15.87 5.96 5.33
N ASN A 149 -16.66 6.26 6.36
CA ASN A 149 -16.11 6.52 7.69
C ASN A 149 -15.53 5.25 8.30
N LEU A 150 -14.67 5.36 9.33
CA LEU A 150 -14.06 4.20 10.01
C LEU A 150 -15.08 3.30 10.72
N ASP A 151 -16.30 3.77 10.95
CA ASP A 151 -17.42 2.97 11.47
C ASP A 151 -18.25 2.27 10.39
N GLY A 152 -17.90 2.43 9.12
CA GLY A 152 -18.60 1.88 7.97
C GLY A 152 -19.74 2.77 7.43
N SER A 153 -20.07 3.86 8.09
CA SER A 153 -21.11 4.79 7.65
C SER A 153 -20.66 5.64 6.46
N ASN A 154 -21.63 6.24 5.74
CA ASN A 154 -21.38 7.16 4.62
C ASN A 154 -20.49 6.56 3.51
N ILE A 155 -20.92 5.44 2.95
CA ILE A 155 -20.23 4.83 1.80
C ILE A 155 -20.39 5.74 0.58
N GLU A 156 -19.27 6.08 -0.04
CA GLU A 156 -19.19 6.91 -1.25
C GLU A 156 -18.41 6.15 -2.34
N THR A 157 -18.94 6.10 -3.55
CA THR A 157 -18.24 5.58 -4.72
C THR A 157 -17.47 6.69 -5.41
N LEU A 158 -16.14 6.58 -5.47
CA LEU A 158 -15.25 7.60 -6.04
C LEU A 158 -15.11 7.47 -7.55
N VAL A 159 -15.01 6.24 -8.05
CA VAL A 159 -14.91 5.93 -9.47
C VAL A 159 -15.56 4.58 -9.76
N VAL A 160 -16.20 4.49 -10.92
CA VAL A 160 -16.74 3.25 -11.49
C VAL A 160 -16.01 2.99 -12.81
N THR A 161 -15.46 1.79 -12.97
CA THR A 161 -14.70 1.38 -14.17
C THR A 161 -15.49 0.45 -15.08
N GLY A 162 -16.65 -0.03 -14.64
CA GLY A 162 -17.54 -0.91 -15.38
C GLY A 162 -18.89 -1.12 -14.68
N ASN A 163 -19.73 -1.95 -15.25
CA ASN A 163 -21.01 -2.36 -14.68
C ASN A 163 -20.96 -3.82 -14.26
N PRO A 164 -21.15 -4.16 -12.98
CA PRO A 164 -21.04 -5.54 -12.48
C PRO A 164 -21.91 -6.58 -13.19
N VAL A 165 -23.03 -6.14 -13.78
CA VAL A 165 -23.96 -7.04 -14.49
C VAL A 165 -23.63 -7.10 -15.99
N GLN A 166 -23.40 -5.95 -16.64
CA GLN A 166 -23.17 -5.88 -18.08
C GLN A 166 -21.76 -6.30 -18.48
N ASP A 167 -20.78 -5.95 -17.64
CA ASP A 167 -19.37 -6.23 -17.84
C ASP A 167 -18.87 -7.40 -16.97
N ALA A 168 -19.79 -8.25 -16.48
CA ALA A 168 -19.45 -9.39 -15.63
C ALA A 168 -18.37 -10.26 -16.31
N GLY A 169 -17.27 -10.53 -15.59
CA GLY A 169 -16.11 -11.27 -16.12
C GLY A 169 -15.12 -10.47 -16.95
N ASP A 170 -15.38 -9.20 -17.28
CA ASP A 170 -14.38 -8.31 -17.89
C ASP A 170 -13.32 -7.86 -16.85
N GLN A 171 -12.29 -8.66 -16.70
CA GLN A 171 -11.24 -8.46 -15.72
C GLN A 171 -10.42 -7.18 -15.96
N SER A 172 -10.47 -6.59 -17.17
CA SER A 172 -9.81 -5.32 -17.46
C SER A 172 -10.42 -4.14 -16.70
N ARG A 173 -11.61 -4.32 -16.15
CA ARG A 173 -12.33 -3.33 -15.34
C ARG A 173 -12.19 -3.53 -13.83
N TRP A 174 -11.62 -4.63 -13.40
CA TRP A 174 -11.52 -5.02 -11.99
C TRP A 174 -10.50 -4.17 -11.22
N CYS A 175 -10.98 -3.40 -10.25
CA CYS A 175 -10.14 -2.61 -9.34
C CYS A 175 -9.64 -3.51 -8.20
N VAL A 176 -8.32 -3.56 -7.95
CA VAL A 176 -7.76 -4.48 -6.96
C VAL A 176 -6.82 -3.82 -5.94
N GLY A 177 -5.81 -3.10 -6.36
CA GLY A 177 -4.88 -2.41 -5.46
C GLY A 177 -5.28 -0.97 -5.20
N LEU A 178 -4.82 -0.41 -4.09
CA LEU A 178 -5.13 0.95 -3.66
C LEU A 178 -4.00 1.57 -2.85
N ALA A 179 -3.69 2.85 -3.11
CA ALA A 179 -2.83 3.67 -2.27
C ALA A 179 -3.28 5.13 -2.25
N LEU A 180 -2.92 5.86 -1.21
CA LEU A 180 -3.42 7.22 -0.96
C LEU A 180 -2.27 8.24 -0.91
N ASP A 181 -2.47 9.40 -1.51
CA ASP A 181 -1.67 10.62 -1.33
C ASP A 181 -2.58 11.74 -0.82
N PRO A 182 -2.92 11.75 0.49
CA PRO A 182 -3.82 12.75 1.05
C PRO A 182 -3.27 14.17 0.93
N GLY A 183 -1.95 14.33 0.97
CA GLY A 183 -1.29 15.64 0.85
C GLY A 183 -1.53 16.33 -0.49
N ARG A 184 -1.71 15.55 -1.56
CA ARG A 184 -2.09 16.04 -2.89
C ARG A 184 -3.55 15.75 -3.25
N GLY A 185 -4.28 15.09 -2.37
CA GLY A 185 -5.68 14.72 -2.60
C GLY A 185 -5.87 13.66 -3.68
N HIS A 186 -4.96 12.68 -3.80
CA HIS A 186 -5.01 11.66 -4.85
C HIS A 186 -5.22 10.25 -4.30
N VAL A 187 -5.98 9.45 -5.07
CA VAL A 187 -6.10 7.99 -4.92
C VAL A 187 -5.45 7.34 -6.13
N TYR A 188 -4.53 6.41 -5.87
CA TYR A 188 -3.92 5.53 -6.86
C TYR A 188 -4.57 4.16 -6.77
N PHE A 189 -4.84 3.52 -7.90
CA PHE A 189 -5.43 2.19 -7.93
C PHE A 189 -4.99 1.39 -9.14
N THR A 190 -5.04 0.07 -9.02
CA THR A 190 -4.77 -0.86 -10.11
C THR A 190 -6.06 -1.39 -10.72
N GLN A 191 -6.03 -1.66 -12.03
CA GLN A 191 -6.93 -2.57 -12.70
C GLN A 191 -6.10 -3.75 -13.21
N LYS A 192 -6.43 -4.98 -12.74
CA LYS A 192 -5.51 -6.10 -12.93
C LYS A 192 -5.44 -6.64 -14.37
N GLY A 193 -6.53 -6.52 -15.14
CA GLY A 193 -6.65 -7.22 -16.42
C GLY A 193 -6.91 -8.71 -16.27
N GLY A 194 -6.90 -9.45 -17.37
CA GLY A 194 -6.92 -10.91 -17.34
C GLY A 194 -5.63 -11.50 -16.79
N ASP A 195 -5.64 -12.77 -16.41
CA ASP A 195 -4.50 -13.45 -15.81
C ASP A 195 -3.29 -13.40 -16.76
N ASN A 196 -2.25 -12.65 -16.37
CA ASN A 196 -1.05 -12.38 -17.15
C ASN A 196 -1.30 -11.90 -18.60
N ALA A 197 -2.41 -11.18 -18.82
CA ALA A 197 -2.85 -10.80 -20.18
C ALA A 197 -2.18 -9.55 -20.74
N GLY A 198 -1.35 -8.83 -19.98
CA GLY A 198 -0.76 -7.56 -20.39
C GLY A 198 -1.80 -6.45 -20.57
N GLN A 199 -2.89 -6.51 -19.82
CA GLN A 199 -3.99 -5.54 -19.81
C GLN A 199 -4.02 -4.67 -18.57
N GLY A 200 -3.10 -4.92 -17.62
CA GLY A 200 -3.05 -4.25 -16.34
C GLY A 200 -2.77 -2.76 -16.44
N LEU A 201 -3.38 -2.00 -15.54
CA LEU A 201 -3.28 -0.54 -15.47
C LEU A 201 -2.94 -0.11 -14.05
N ILE A 202 -2.16 0.96 -13.93
CA ILE A 202 -2.07 1.77 -12.70
C ILE A 202 -2.64 3.14 -13.03
N ARG A 203 -3.62 3.59 -12.25
CA ARG A 203 -4.35 4.84 -12.46
C ARG A 203 -4.35 5.72 -11.22
N ARG A 204 -4.64 6.99 -11.42
CA ARG A 204 -4.82 7.98 -10.37
C ARG A 204 -6.07 8.81 -10.64
N ILE A 205 -6.81 9.14 -9.57
CA ILE A 205 -7.91 10.10 -9.56
C ILE A 205 -7.73 11.07 -8.37
N ASP A 206 -8.43 12.17 -8.38
CA ASP A 206 -8.55 13.03 -7.21
C ASP A 206 -9.48 12.40 -6.15
N MET A 207 -9.18 12.57 -4.86
CA MET A 207 -10.05 12.12 -3.75
C MET A 207 -11.41 12.82 -3.77
N GLN A 208 -11.45 14.05 -4.27
CA GLN A 208 -12.68 14.80 -4.49
C GLN A 208 -12.95 14.87 -5.99
N ALA A 209 -14.16 14.48 -6.40
CA ALA A 209 -14.53 14.58 -7.81
C ALA A 209 -14.49 16.03 -8.27
N PRO A 210 -13.93 16.35 -9.46
CA PRO A 210 -14.01 17.68 -10.02
C PRO A 210 -15.45 18.15 -10.17
N ARG A 211 -15.67 19.48 -10.14
CA ARG A 211 -17.00 20.05 -10.24
C ARG A 211 -17.75 19.54 -11.49
N GLY A 212 -18.92 18.96 -11.27
CA GLY A 212 -19.76 18.39 -12.32
C GLY A 212 -19.35 17.01 -12.81
N ALA A 213 -18.32 16.41 -12.21
CA ALA A 213 -18.00 15.00 -12.43
C ALA A 213 -18.82 14.09 -11.50
N THR A 214 -19.04 12.86 -11.94
CA THR A 214 -19.64 11.78 -11.15
C THR A 214 -18.67 10.61 -11.08
N SER A 215 -18.97 9.61 -10.27
CA SER A 215 -18.15 8.39 -10.20
C SER A 215 -18.02 7.65 -11.55
N THR A 216 -19.00 7.79 -12.43
CA THR A 216 -19.02 7.19 -13.78
C THR A 216 -18.44 8.09 -14.87
N ASN A 217 -18.12 9.36 -14.56
CA ASN A 217 -17.57 10.33 -15.50
C ASN A 217 -16.42 11.12 -14.88
N ARG A 218 -15.33 10.42 -14.53
CA ARG A 218 -14.12 10.99 -13.95
C ARG A 218 -13.19 11.50 -15.05
N ARG A 219 -13.17 12.84 -15.24
CA ARG A 219 -12.32 13.49 -16.25
C ARG A 219 -10.89 13.74 -15.77
N ASP A 220 -10.66 13.60 -14.48
CA ASP A 220 -9.37 13.73 -13.79
C ASP A 220 -8.58 12.41 -13.73
N MET A 221 -9.14 11.33 -14.27
CA MET A 221 -8.47 10.04 -14.24
C MET A 221 -7.25 10.03 -15.17
N VAL A 222 -6.08 9.75 -14.58
CA VAL A 222 -4.80 9.65 -15.27
C VAL A 222 -4.33 8.19 -15.25
N THR A 223 -4.00 7.64 -16.41
CA THR A 223 -3.32 6.33 -16.50
C THR A 223 -1.82 6.56 -16.41
N LEU A 224 -1.18 6.00 -15.39
CA LEU A 224 0.26 6.10 -15.15
C LEU A 224 1.05 4.98 -15.81
N PHE A 225 0.50 3.76 -15.81
CA PHE A 225 1.01 2.60 -16.49
C PHE A 225 -0.11 1.86 -17.17
N SER A 226 0.18 1.28 -18.34
CA SER A 226 -0.68 0.34 -19.03
C SER A 226 0.14 -0.83 -19.58
N ARG A 227 -0.56 -1.87 -20.02
CA ARG A 227 0.06 -3.11 -20.49
C ARG A 227 0.94 -3.82 -19.46
N LEU A 228 0.69 -3.59 -18.17
CA LEU A 228 1.30 -4.40 -17.12
C LEU A 228 0.75 -5.83 -17.17
N PRO A 229 1.54 -6.84 -16.75
CA PRO A 229 1.08 -8.23 -16.77
C PRO A 229 -0.21 -8.42 -15.95
N GLU A 230 -0.19 -8.16 -14.65
CA GLU A 230 -1.33 -8.25 -13.74
C GLU A 230 -1.02 -7.53 -12.40
N PRO A 231 -1.02 -6.19 -12.37
CA PRO A 231 -0.70 -5.43 -11.15
C PRO A 231 -1.79 -5.62 -10.10
N ILE A 232 -1.38 -5.90 -8.86
CA ILE A 232 -2.29 -6.17 -7.75
C ILE A 232 -2.28 -5.03 -6.75
N ASP A 233 -1.41 -5.03 -5.74
CA ASP A 233 -1.41 -4.05 -4.66
C ASP A 233 -0.43 -2.89 -4.92
N LEU A 234 -0.67 -1.78 -4.24
CA LEU A 234 0.12 -0.55 -4.34
C LEU A 234 0.51 -0.05 -2.95
N ASP A 235 1.70 0.57 -2.86
CA ASP A 235 2.05 1.45 -1.76
C ASP A 235 2.95 2.61 -2.24
N LEU A 236 3.03 3.70 -1.48
CA LEU A 236 3.65 4.95 -1.90
C LEU A 236 4.70 5.43 -0.90
N ASP A 237 5.89 5.76 -1.39
CA ASP A 237 6.79 6.67 -0.72
C ASP A 237 6.50 8.10 -1.21
N LEU A 238 5.73 8.83 -0.41
CA LEU A 238 5.31 10.20 -0.74
C LEU A 238 6.47 11.19 -0.69
N ALA A 239 7.50 10.93 0.12
CA ALA A 239 8.65 11.82 0.26
C ALA A 239 9.56 11.75 -0.97
N SER A 240 9.88 10.54 -1.45
CA SER A 240 10.67 10.33 -2.66
C SER A 240 9.82 10.34 -3.94
N ARG A 241 8.50 10.44 -3.82
CA ARG A 241 7.56 10.33 -4.95
C ARG A 241 7.72 9.03 -5.73
N THR A 242 7.78 7.91 -5.01
CA THR A 242 7.97 6.57 -5.58
C THR A 242 6.75 5.69 -5.32
N LEU A 243 6.25 5.08 -6.38
CA LEU A 243 5.18 4.09 -6.39
C LEU A 243 5.79 2.69 -6.34
N TYR A 244 5.28 1.82 -5.47
CA TYR A 244 5.61 0.40 -5.38
C TYR A 244 4.39 -0.43 -5.69
N TRP A 245 4.54 -1.58 -6.36
CA TRP A 245 3.43 -2.49 -6.61
C TRP A 245 3.89 -3.94 -6.73
N THR A 246 2.98 -4.84 -6.42
CA THR A 246 3.09 -6.26 -6.75
C THR A 246 2.46 -6.52 -8.11
N ASP A 247 3.04 -7.44 -8.85
CA ASP A 247 2.48 -7.91 -10.12
C ASP A 247 2.41 -9.45 -10.09
N ARG A 248 1.18 -9.97 -10.12
CA ARG A 248 0.92 -11.41 -10.08
C ARG A 248 1.30 -12.10 -11.38
N GLY A 249 1.16 -11.39 -12.50
CA GLY A 249 1.39 -11.95 -13.82
C GLY A 249 2.87 -12.25 -14.12
N ASP A 250 3.80 -11.41 -13.64
CA ASP A 250 5.24 -11.67 -13.77
C ASP A 250 5.92 -12.02 -12.44
N ASN A 251 5.14 -12.18 -11.37
CA ASN A 251 5.60 -12.63 -10.06
C ASN A 251 6.68 -11.73 -9.43
N THR A 252 6.42 -10.42 -9.43
CA THR A 252 7.41 -9.41 -9.02
C THR A 252 6.87 -8.42 -7.99
N VAL A 253 7.81 -7.75 -7.28
CA VAL A 253 7.61 -6.42 -6.70
C VAL A 253 8.39 -5.42 -7.54
N SER A 254 7.75 -4.32 -7.91
CA SER A 254 8.31 -3.28 -8.75
C SER A 254 8.16 -1.90 -8.14
N ARG A 255 8.96 -0.93 -8.60
CA ARG A 255 8.77 0.49 -8.30
C ARG A 255 8.97 1.37 -9.52
N ALA A 256 8.44 2.59 -9.46
CA ALA A 256 8.67 3.65 -10.43
C ALA A 256 8.36 5.03 -9.83
N PRO A 257 8.81 6.14 -10.43
CA PRO A 257 8.36 7.47 -10.06
C PRO A 257 6.82 7.59 -10.17
N MET A 258 6.19 8.22 -9.18
CA MET A 258 4.75 8.56 -9.21
C MET A 258 4.44 9.62 -10.26
N ASP A 259 5.39 10.54 -10.47
CA ASP A 259 5.25 11.64 -11.41
C ASP A 259 5.92 11.23 -12.73
N ALA A 260 5.11 11.04 -13.75
CA ALA A 260 5.59 10.67 -15.07
C ALA A 260 6.13 11.90 -15.84
N PRO A 261 7.13 11.73 -16.74
CA PRO A 261 7.60 12.83 -17.57
C PRO A 261 6.49 13.44 -18.44
N ALA A 262 6.59 14.71 -18.78
CA ALA A 262 5.63 15.36 -19.66
C ALA A 262 5.56 14.63 -21.01
N GLY A 263 4.34 14.36 -21.49
CA GLY A 263 4.11 13.66 -22.76
C GLY A 263 4.44 12.17 -22.75
N PHE A 264 4.58 11.56 -21.57
CA PHE A 264 4.81 10.12 -21.47
C PHE A 264 3.67 9.29 -22.09
N ASP A 265 4.01 8.13 -22.63
CA ASP A 265 3.05 7.09 -23.00
C ASP A 265 3.00 6.04 -21.89
N PRO A 266 1.84 5.81 -21.25
CA PRO A 266 1.69 4.80 -20.18
C PRO A 266 2.06 3.38 -20.62
N ALA A 267 1.98 3.08 -21.92
CA ALA A 267 2.25 1.76 -22.46
C ALA A 267 3.76 1.48 -22.67
N THR A 268 4.58 2.53 -22.67
CA THR A 268 6.00 2.43 -23.01
C THR A 268 6.92 3.05 -21.96
N ARG A 269 6.43 3.26 -20.73
CA ARG A 269 7.27 3.73 -19.62
C ARG A 269 8.39 2.74 -19.33
N LEU A 270 9.64 3.23 -19.40
CA LEU A 270 10.86 2.44 -19.19
C LEU A 270 11.47 2.62 -17.80
N ASP A 271 10.88 3.44 -16.96
CA ASP A 271 11.36 3.78 -15.61
C ASP A 271 10.90 2.80 -14.53
N ARG A 272 10.19 1.73 -14.89
CA ARG A 272 9.89 0.60 -14.02
C ARG A 272 11.18 -0.11 -13.60
N GLN A 273 11.37 -0.29 -12.31
CA GLN A 273 12.44 -1.10 -11.72
C GLN A 273 11.83 -2.31 -11.02
N ILE A 274 12.25 -3.52 -11.40
CA ILE A 274 11.84 -4.73 -10.70
C ILE A 274 12.80 -4.96 -9.54
N LEU A 275 12.26 -5.06 -8.33
CA LEU A 275 12.99 -5.18 -7.06
C LEU A 275 13.10 -6.62 -6.57
N VAL A 276 12.01 -7.37 -6.64
CA VAL A 276 11.92 -8.78 -6.23
C VAL A 276 11.32 -9.57 -7.38
N ARG A 277 11.79 -10.81 -7.57
CA ARG A 277 11.35 -11.73 -8.63
C ARG A 277 11.08 -13.11 -8.07
N GLY A 278 10.32 -13.90 -8.82
CA GLY A 278 10.12 -15.33 -8.55
C GLY A 278 9.19 -15.60 -7.38
N LEU A 279 8.29 -14.66 -7.07
CA LEU A 279 7.24 -14.86 -6.09
C LEU A 279 6.20 -15.86 -6.61
N LYS A 280 5.48 -16.52 -5.71
CA LYS A 280 4.42 -17.47 -6.06
C LYS A 280 3.07 -16.74 -6.10
N GLU A 281 2.79 -16.00 -7.17
CA GLU A 281 1.61 -15.13 -7.34
C GLU A 281 1.60 -13.97 -6.30
N ALA A 282 2.39 -12.92 -6.57
CA ALA A 282 2.55 -11.75 -5.71
C ALA A 282 1.22 -11.00 -5.49
N ILE A 283 0.87 -10.70 -4.24
CA ILE A 283 -0.39 -10.04 -3.86
C ILE A 283 -0.15 -8.75 -3.08
N GLY A 284 0.20 -8.79 -1.81
CA GLY A 284 0.29 -7.60 -0.95
C GLY A 284 1.67 -6.95 -0.98
N VAL A 285 1.72 -5.64 -0.82
CA VAL A 285 2.95 -4.88 -0.55
C VAL A 285 2.70 -3.80 0.50
N ALA A 286 3.65 -3.62 1.42
CA ALA A 286 3.61 -2.56 2.43
C ALA A 286 5.00 -2.00 2.71
N LEU A 287 5.12 -0.68 2.85
CA LEU A 287 6.37 0.02 3.09
C LEU A 287 6.54 0.39 4.58
N ASP A 288 7.72 0.12 5.14
CA ASP A 288 8.19 0.69 6.41
C ASP A 288 9.30 1.69 6.07
N LEU A 289 8.87 2.89 5.67
CA LEU A 289 9.75 3.95 5.20
C LEU A 289 10.82 4.36 6.24
N PRO A 290 10.47 4.53 7.53
CA PRO A 290 11.45 4.89 8.55
C PRO A 290 12.59 3.87 8.69
N ARG A 291 12.37 2.59 8.31
CA ARG A 291 13.36 1.52 8.40
C ARG A 291 13.87 1.08 7.04
N ASN A 292 13.57 1.84 5.99
CA ASN A 292 14.02 1.59 4.61
C ASN A 292 13.75 0.15 4.16
N ARG A 293 12.54 -0.36 4.39
CA ARG A 293 12.18 -1.74 4.03
C ARG A 293 10.74 -1.85 3.54
N MET A 294 10.46 -2.94 2.84
CA MET A 294 9.12 -3.35 2.41
C MET A 294 8.84 -4.78 2.85
N ALA A 295 7.56 -5.11 2.99
CA ALA A 295 7.06 -6.47 3.09
C ALA A 295 6.19 -6.78 1.89
N TYR A 296 6.10 -8.07 1.54
CA TYR A 296 5.25 -8.56 0.46
C TYR A 296 4.72 -9.96 0.78
N THR A 297 3.59 -10.29 0.16
CA THR A 297 2.90 -11.59 0.31
C THR A 297 2.61 -12.21 -1.04
N SER A 298 2.30 -13.52 -1.04
CA SER A 298 1.92 -14.25 -2.23
C SER A 298 0.80 -15.28 -1.96
N LEU A 299 0.04 -15.64 -2.99
CA LEU A 299 -0.95 -16.72 -2.90
C LEU A 299 -0.30 -18.08 -2.64
N GLY A 300 0.99 -18.22 -2.96
CA GLY A 300 1.75 -19.44 -2.62
C GLY A 300 2.16 -19.55 -1.15
N GLY A 301 1.73 -18.61 -0.28
CA GLY A 301 1.93 -18.70 1.16
C GLY A 301 3.18 -18.00 1.69
N GLU A 302 3.74 -17.10 0.94
CA GLU A 302 4.97 -16.40 1.28
C GLU A 302 4.69 -15.07 1.98
N VAL A 303 5.43 -14.78 3.06
CA VAL A 303 5.66 -13.43 3.60
C VAL A 303 7.14 -13.15 3.49
N GLY A 304 7.52 -12.19 2.68
CA GLY A 304 8.90 -11.77 2.49
C GLY A 304 9.13 -10.33 2.89
N VAL A 305 10.38 -9.98 3.11
CA VAL A 305 10.85 -8.60 3.34
C VAL A 305 12.09 -8.32 2.51
N ALA A 306 12.26 -7.07 2.12
CA ALA A 306 13.46 -6.57 1.45
C ALA A 306 13.67 -5.09 1.81
N ALA A 307 14.85 -4.55 1.54
CA ALA A 307 15.05 -3.11 1.52
C ALA A 307 14.22 -2.45 0.39
N LEU A 308 13.98 -1.15 0.47
CA LEU A 308 13.19 -0.41 -0.54
C LEU A 308 13.85 -0.40 -1.94
N ASP A 309 15.11 -0.74 -2.05
CA ASP A 309 15.83 -0.94 -3.32
C ASP A 309 15.82 -2.41 -3.81
N GLY A 310 15.16 -3.30 -3.09
CA GLY A 310 15.08 -4.74 -3.36
C GLY A 310 16.23 -5.56 -2.81
N SER A 311 17.25 -4.94 -2.23
CA SER A 311 18.39 -5.67 -1.65
C SER A 311 17.98 -6.42 -0.37
N GLY A 312 18.71 -7.47 -0.03
CA GLY A 312 18.50 -8.25 1.19
C GLY A 312 17.14 -8.96 1.25
N ALA A 313 16.53 -9.24 0.11
CA ALA A 313 15.26 -9.96 0.04
C ALA A 313 15.38 -11.33 0.76
N ARG A 314 14.47 -11.58 1.68
CA ARG A 314 14.41 -12.84 2.43
C ARG A 314 12.98 -13.21 2.80
N MET A 315 12.73 -14.49 2.90
CA MET A 315 11.45 -15.04 3.33
C MET A 315 11.37 -15.07 4.85
N LEU A 316 10.24 -14.63 5.41
CA LEU A 316 9.90 -14.75 6.84
C LEU A 316 8.99 -15.94 7.10
N VAL A 317 8.05 -16.19 6.21
CA VAL A 317 7.06 -17.28 6.28
C VAL A 317 6.94 -17.92 4.91
N ASP A 318 6.88 -19.23 4.87
CA ASP A 318 6.41 -20.06 3.74
C ASP A 318 5.41 -21.07 4.31
N SER A 319 4.13 -20.70 4.30
CA SER A 319 3.05 -21.49 4.91
C SER A 319 2.47 -22.55 3.98
N GLY A 320 2.75 -22.44 2.69
CA GLY A 320 2.12 -23.24 1.64
C GLY A 320 0.61 -22.97 1.48
N GLY A 321 0.03 -22.04 2.25
CA GLY A 321 -1.39 -21.65 2.18
C GLY A 321 -1.53 -20.22 1.65
N MET A 322 -2.68 -19.91 1.07
CA MET A 322 -2.96 -18.59 0.50
C MET A 322 -2.74 -17.46 1.50
N LEU A 323 -1.87 -16.49 1.16
CA LEU A 323 -1.71 -15.22 1.87
C LEU A 323 -2.03 -14.06 0.92
N THR A 324 -2.57 -12.97 1.48
CA THR A 324 -3.07 -11.85 0.70
C THR A 324 -2.53 -10.52 1.21
N GLY A 325 -3.35 -9.61 1.73
CA GLY A 325 -2.91 -8.29 2.17
C GLY A 325 -1.88 -8.32 3.31
N VAL A 326 -1.07 -7.27 3.37
CA VAL A 326 -0.05 -7.07 4.41
C VAL A 326 0.05 -5.59 4.77
N CYS A 327 0.30 -5.29 6.06
CA CYS A 327 0.62 -3.93 6.52
C CYS A 327 1.60 -3.96 7.69
N TRP A 328 2.26 -2.82 7.93
CA TRP A 328 3.09 -2.56 9.10
C TRP A 328 2.30 -1.76 10.15
N ALA A 329 2.47 -2.08 11.45
CA ALA A 329 1.96 -1.27 12.54
C ALA A 329 2.71 -1.53 13.88
#